data_7e0495db63ec7eae8dd5008e7f1d37d4
#
_entry.id   7e0495db63ec7eae8dd5008e7f1d37d4
#
_cell.length_a   1.000
_cell.length_b   1.000
_cell.length_c   1.000
_cell.angle_alpha   90.00
_cell.angle_beta   90.00
_cell.angle_gamma   90.00
#
_symmetry.space_group_name_H-M   'P 1'
#
loop_
_entity.id
_entity.type
_entity.pdbx_description
1 polymer ?
#
loop_
_entity_poly.entity_id
_entity_poly.type
_entity_poly.pdbx_seq_one_letter_code
_entity_poly.pdbx_strand_id
1 'polypeptide(L)'
;SRINNGAKFVKENFEILESVERDFGVSKFYIASIIGCETNYGSFLGTYNPLDTIFTRAFEPENSFWQKELIQLFILSKEYNLDPKTIKSSWSGALGLGQFIPSSYNFYGVDYDGDGVVDMYNSRKDGIASVANYLKENGWKTGSFAVSEVTVGKKFASLEDDDIAKLQLSFNLNK
;
A
#
# COMPACT_ATOMS: atom_id res chain seq x y z
N SER A 1 -2.07 -18.71 10.59
CA SER A 1 -1.77 -18.56 9.14
C SER A 1 -2.25 -17.17 8.66
N ARG A 2 -1.73 -16.67 7.54
CA ARG A 2 -2.19 -15.39 6.94
C ARG A 2 -3.69 -15.38 6.68
N ILE A 3 -4.27 -16.51 6.28
CA ILE A 3 -5.72 -16.64 6.04
C ILE A 3 -6.51 -16.36 7.33
N ASN A 4 -6.11 -16.94 8.45
CA ASN A 4 -6.80 -16.71 9.73
C ASN A 4 -6.66 -15.26 10.20
N ASN A 5 -5.49 -14.64 9.99
CA ASN A 5 -5.27 -13.23 10.29
C ASN A 5 -6.16 -12.34 9.43
N GLY A 6 -6.32 -12.68 8.14
CA GLY A 6 -7.21 -11.98 7.22
C GLY A 6 -8.68 -12.06 7.64
N ALA A 7 -9.15 -13.24 7.95
CA ALA A 7 -10.52 -13.44 8.44
C ALA A 7 -10.77 -12.65 9.74
N LYS A 8 -9.80 -12.64 10.65
CA LYS A 8 -9.86 -11.84 11.88
C LYS A 8 -9.90 -10.34 11.57
N PHE A 9 -8.99 -9.85 10.72
CA PHE A 9 -8.92 -8.43 10.34
C PHE A 9 -10.23 -7.95 9.70
N VAL A 10 -10.78 -8.71 8.75
CA VAL A 10 -12.06 -8.38 8.11
C VAL A 10 -13.20 -8.36 9.13
N LYS A 11 -13.24 -9.31 10.06
CA LYS A 11 -14.26 -9.34 11.11
C LYS A 11 -14.16 -8.14 12.05
N GLU A 12 -12.95 -7.80 12.50
CA GLU A 12 -12.71 -6.70 13.45
C GLU A 12 -12.93 -5.31 12.84
N ASN A 13 -12.76 -5.18 11.52
CA ASN A 13 -12.91 -3.91 10.80
C ASN A 13 -14.08 -3.92 9.83
N PHE A 14 -15.08 -4.79 10.03
CA PHE A 14 -16.14 -5.03 9.06
C PHE A 14 -16.92 -3.77 8.69
N GLU A 15 -17.36 -2.99 9.67
CA GLU A 15 -18.13 -1.76 9.46
C GLU A 15 -17.34 -0.70 8.68
N ILE A 16 -16.05 -0.55 8.99
CA ILE A 16 -15.16 0.37 8.28
C ILE A 16 -14.99 -0.10 6.82
N LEU A 17 -14.67 -1.37 6.64
CA LEU A 17 -14.46 -1.97 5.32
C LEU A 17 -15.72 -1.90 4.44
N GLU A 18 -16.90 -2.12 4.99
CA GLU A 18 -18.17 -1.96 4.25
C GLU A 18 -18.45 -0.50 3.86
N SER A 19 -18.19 0.43 4.77
CA SER A 19 -18.36 1.86 4.49
C SER A 19 -17.39 2.31 3.38
N VAL A 20 -16.13 1.93 3.49
CA VAL A 20 -15.10 2.26 2.49
C VAL A 20 -15.40 1.59 1.14
N GLU A 21 -15.84 0.33 1.12
CA GLU A 21 -16.26 -0.35 -0.11
C GLU A 21 -17.39 0.41 -0.81
N ARG A 22 -18.40 0.86 -0.06
CA ARG A 22 -19.51 1.66 -0.58
C ARG A 22 -19.05 3.01 -1.14
N ASP A 23 -18.16 3.72 -0.43
CA ASP A 23 -17.78 5.09 -0.74
C ASP A 23 -16.73 5.18 -1.86
N PHE A 24 -15.84 4.19 -1.94
CA PHE A 24 -14.77 4.14 -2.94
C PHE A 24 -15.04 3.15 -4.08
N GLY A 25 -16.00 2.25 -3.95
CA GLY A 25 -16.32 1.23 -4.94
C GLY A 25 -15.27 0.11 -5.06
N VAL A 26 -14.35 0.02 -4.12
CA VAL A 26 -13.28 -0.99 -4.07
C VAL A 26 -13.68 -2.09 -3.11
N SER A 27 -13.64 -3.35 -3.58
CA SER A 27 -14.03 -4.47 -2.73
C SER A 27 -13.17 -4.56 -1.46
N LYS A 28 -13.85 -4.67 -0.32
CA LYS A 28 -13.25 -4.84 1.00
C LYS A 28 -12.24 -5.99 1.09
N PHE A 29 -12.45 -7.03 0.30
CA PHE A 29 -11.54 -8.19 0.28
C PHE A 29 -10.21 -7.86 -0.40
N TYR A 30 -10.21 -7.03 -1.46
CA TYR A 30 -8.97 -6.57 -2.09
C TYR A 30 -8.22 -5.59 -1.19
N ILE A 31 -8.92 -4.66 -0.55
CA ILE A 31 -8.32 -3.75 0.44
C ILE A 31 -7.64 -4.55 1.55
N ALA A 32 -8.36 -5.48 2.17
CA ALA A 32 -7.83 -6.34 3.23
C ALA A 32 -6.66 -7.20 2.76
N SER A 33 -6.68 -7.70 1.51
CA SER A 33 -5.61 -8.50 0.94
C SER A 33 -4.31 -7.70 0.76
N ILE A 34 -4.40 -6.47 0.27
CA ILE A 34 -3.25 -5.57 0.14
C ILE A 34 -2.66 -5.29 1.53
N ILE A 35 -3.47 -4.88 2.50
CA ILE A 35 -3.02 -4.64 3.88
C ILE A 35 -2.39 -5.91 4.48
N GLY A 36 -2.93 -7.07 4.16
CA GLY A 36 -2.37 -8.35 4.57
C GLY A 36 -1.00 -8.64 3.97
N CYS A 37 -0.79 -8.32 2.70
CA CYS A 37 0.49 -8.47 2.02
C CYS A 37 1.53 -7.47 2.55
N GLU A 38 1.15 -6.21 2.67
CA GLU A 38 2.04 -5.11 3.02
C GLU A 38 2.51 -5.15 4.48
N THR A 39 1.59 -5.35 5.41
CA THR A 39 1.89 -5.18 6.84
C THR A 39 1.44 -6.34 7.71
N ASN A 40 1.05 -7.49 7.11
CA ASN A 40 0.42 -8.58 7.85
C ASN A 40 -0.72 -8.05 8.74
N TYR A 41 -1.63 -7.28 8.12
CA TYR A 41 -2.80 -6.66 8.76
C TYR A 41 -2.43 -5.64 9.85
N GLY A 42 -1.36 -4.88 9.63
CA GLY A 42 -0.87 -3.85 10.54
C GLY A 42 -0.07 -4.37 11.73
N SER A 43 0.28 -5.65 11.75
CA SER A 43 1.13 -6.22 12.81
C SER A 43 2.62 -5.90 12.61
N PHE A 44 3.02 -5.45 11.43
CA PHE A 44 4.39 -5.07 11.12
C PHE A 44 4.43 -3.88 10.16
N LEU A 45 4.76 -2.70 10.67
CA LEU A 45 4.85 -1.45 9.90
C LEU A 45 6.28 -1.09 9.50
N GLY A 46 7.23 -2.00 9.72
CA GLY A 46 8.65 -1.79 9.49
C GLY A 46 9.45 -1.56 10.76
N THR A 47 10.77 -1.48 10.60
CA THR A 47 11.74 -1.32 11.71
C THR A 47 12.72 -0.18 11.48
N TYR A 48 12.75 0.36 10.27
CA TYR A 48 13.69 1.40 9.88
C TYR A 48 13.14 2.79 10.18
N ASN A 49 14.04 3.75 10.36
CA ASN A 49 13.67 5.15 10.42
C ASN A 49 13.48 5.69 9.00
N PRO A 50 12.34 6.28 8.64
CA PRO A 50 12.10 6.76 7.28
C PRO A 50 13.02 7.92 6.89
N LEU A 51 13.41 8.78 7.85
CA LEU A 51 14.32 9.89 7.55
C LEU A 51 15.70 9.35 7.12
N ASP A 52 16.27 8.42 7.91
CA ASP A 52 17.57 7.82 7.60
C ASP A 52 17.52 7.05 6.27
N THR A 53 16.46 6.26 6.08
CA THR A 53 16.31 5.43 4.88
C THR A 53 16.17 6.27 3.62
N ILE A 54 15.30 7.27 3.62
CA ILE A 54 15.03 8.10 2.45
C ILE A 54 16.21 9.04 2.19
N PHE A 55 16.83 9.57 3.25
CA PHE A 55 18.05 10.39 3.12
C PHE A 55 19.18 9.62 2.45
N THR A 56 19.48 8.42 2.92
CA THR A 56 20.49 7.55 2.32
C THR A 56 20.20 7.31 0.83
N ARG A 57 18.97 6.98 0.48
CA ARG A 57 18.54 6.76 -0.93
C ARG A 57 18.61 8.02 -1.78
N ALA A 58 18.47 9.20 -1.17
CA ALA A 58 18.51 10.47 -1.87
C ALA A 58 19.95 10.89 -2.25
N PHE A 59 20.95 10.47 -1.48
CA PHE A 59 22.31 10.99 -1.57
C PHE A 59 23.41 9.93 -1.71
N GLU A 60 23.08 8.63 -1.59
CA GLU A 60 24.08 7.55 -1.63
C GLU A 60 23.67 6.37 -2.56
N PRO A 61 23.84 6.47 -3.89
CA PRO A 61 24.26 7.60 -4.70
C PRO A 61 23.15 8.65 -4.87
N GLU A 62 23.51 9.84 -5.32
CA GLU A 62 22.55 10.92 -5.56
C GLU A 62 21.40 10.50 -6.49
N ASN A 63 20.17 10.70 -6.05
CA ASN A 63 18.98 10.26 -6.75
C ASN A 63 17.82 11.27 -6.61
N SER A 64 17.51 11.93 -7.72
CA SER A 64 16.52 13.02 -7.75
C SER A 64 15.09 12.57 -7.38
N PHE A 65 14.72 11.32 -7.62
CA PHE A 65 13.43 10.76 -7.19
C PHE A 65 13.37 10.73 -5.65
N TRP A 66 14.38 10.16 -5.00
CA TRP A 66 14.42 10.06 -3.54
C TRP A 66 14.62 11.41 -2.84
N GLN A 67 15.27 12.38 -3.51
CA GLN A 67 15.33 13.77 -3.01
C GLN A 67 13.93 14.39 -2.95
N LYS A 68 13.07 14.13 -3.95
CA LYS A 68 11.67 14.55 -3.93
C LYS A 68 10.89 13.84 -2.83
N GLU A 69 11.10 12.54 -2.64
CA GLU A 69 10.47 11.78 -1.56
C GLU A 69 10.87 12.29 -0.17
N LEU A 70 12.12 12.73 0.00
CA LEU A 70 12.57 13.36 1.25
C LEU A 70 11.82 14.68 1.52
N ILE A 71 11.60 15.50 0.50
CA ILE A 71 10.79 16.71 0.61
C ILE A 71 9.35 16.35 1.00
N GLN A 72 8.78 15.33 0.36
CA GLN A 72 7.43 14.86 0.67
C GLN A 72 7.31 14.33 2.11
N LEU A 73 8.37 13.68 2.64
CA LEU A 73 8.41 13.26 4.05
C LEU A 73 8.35 14.45 5.01
N PHE A 74 9.05 15.54 4.71
CA PHE A 74 8.98 16.75 5.54
C PHE A 74 7.62 17.45 5.44
N ILE A 75 6.99 17.46 4.27
CA ILE A 75 5.63 18.01 4.09
C ILE A 75 4.66 17.18 4.95
N LEU A 76 4.66 15.86 4.80
CA LEU A 76 3.85 14.92 5.56
C LEU A 76 4.04 15.09 7.07
N SER A 77 5.28 15.20 7.50
CA SER A 77 5.65 15.40 8.90
C SER A 77 5.02 16.68 9.48
N LYS A 78 5.04 17.76 8.70
CA LYS A 78 4.46 19.04 9.09
C LYS A 78 2.92 19.03 9.06
N GLU A 79 2.33 18.50 8.01
CA GLU A 79 0.88 18.53 7.80
C GLU A 79 0.13 17.62 8.77
N TYR A 80 0.66 16.43 9.03
CA TYR A 80 -0.01 15.43 9.85
C TYR A 80 0.62 15.25 11.23
N ASN A 81 1.54 16.16 11.62
CA ASN A 81 2.23 16.11 12.92
C ASN A 81 2.89 14.74 13.21
N LEU A 82 3.38 14.08 12.16
CA LEU A 82 4.10 12.82 12.26
C LEU A 82 5.60 13.09 12.38
N ASP A 83 6.19 12.78 13.53
CA ASP A 83 7.64 12.92 13.71
C ASP A 83 8.38 11.80 12.96
N PRO A 84 9.11 12.11 11.87
CA PRO A 84 9.82 11.13 11.07
C PRO A 84 10.94 10.40 11.82
N LYS A 85 11.31 10.86 13.01
CA LYS A 85 12.28 10.19 13.90
C LYS A 85 11.65 9.09 14.72
N THR A 86 10.33 9.15 14.97
CA THR A 86 9.62 8.22 15.83
C THR A 86 8.82 7.17 15.08
N ILE A 87 8.31 7.50 13.89
CA ILE A 87 7.59 6.55 13.04
C ILE A 87 8.53 5.52 12.43
N LYS A 88 7.98 4.40 12.01
CA LYS A 88 8.72 3.30 11.38
C LYS A 88 8.36 3.15 9.91
N SER A 89 9.32 2.70 9.14
CA SER A 89 9.16 2.41 7.71
C SER A 89 9.72 1.04 7.35
N SER A 90 9.43 0.59 6.15
CA SER A 90 10.19 -0.50 5.54
C SER A 90 11.64 -0.07 5.27
N TRP A 91 12.48 -1.01 4.91
CA TRP A 91 13.86 -0.76 4.46
C TRP A 91 13.93 0.17 3.21
N SER A 92 12.84 0.31 2.48
CA SER A 92 12.73 1.21 1.33
C SER A 92 12.05 2.54 1.63
N GLY A 93 11.67 2.80 2.90
CA GLY A 93 11.05 4.06 3.31
C GLY A 93 9.53 4.09 3.13
N ALA A 94 8.88 2.94 2.95
CA ALA A 94 7.42 2.85 2.85
C ALA A 94 6.76 2.96 4.23
N LEU A 95 5.61 3.63 4.30
CA LEU A 95 4.99 4.18 5.50
C LEU A 95 3.58 3.62 5.74
N GLY A 96 3.24 3.40 7.01
CA GLY A 96 1.88 3.12 7.47
C GLY A 96 1.30 1.80 7.02
N LEU A 97 -0.01 1.64 7.20
CA LEU A 97 -0.75 0.39 7.00
C LEU A 97 -0.68 -0.15 5.57
N GLY A 98 -0.68 0.74 4.57
CA GLY A 98 -0.62 0.41 3.14
C GLY A 98 0.77 0.53 2.53
N GLN A 99 1.81 0.78 3.32
CA GLN A 99 3.21 0.89 2.87
C GLN A 99 3.41 1.88 1.72
N PHE A 100 2.90 3.09 1.88
CA PHE A 100 3.04 4.18 0.92
C PHE A 100 4.41 4.86 1.01
N ILE A 101 5.01 5.21 -0.12
CA ILE A 101 6.11 6.18 -0.13
C ILE A 101 5.56 7.57 0.23
N PRO A 102 6.37 8.53 0.72
CA PRO A 102 5.87 9.82 1.20
C PRO A 102 4.98 10.58 0.22
N SER A 103 5.33 10.64 -1.06
CA SER A 103 4.50 11.28 -2.09
C SER A 103 3.13 10.61 -2.24
N SER A 104 3.10 9.28 -2.21
CA SER A 104 1.85 8.52 -2.27
C SER A 104 1.01 8.70 -1.01
N TYR A 105 1.64 8.78 0.16
CA TYR A 105 0.96 9.08 1.41
C TYR A 105 0.25 10.44 1.34
N ASN A 106 0.95 11.49 0.88
CA ASN A 106 0.39 12.83 0.72
C ASN A 106 -0.73 12.89 -0.34
N PHE A 107 -0.57 12.14 -1.43
CA PHE A 107 -1.51 12.21 -2.56
C PHE A 107 -2.77 11.35 -2.37
N TYR A 108 -2.62 10.14 -1.82
CA TYR A 108 -3.71 9.18 -1.68
C TYR A 108 -4.29 9.10 -0.27
N GLY A 109 -3.66 9.77 0.70
CA GLY A 109 -4.12 9.79 2.08
C GLY A 109 -5.52 10.36 2.22
N VAL A 110 -6.33 9.71 3.06
CA VAL A 110 -7.71 10.10 3.36
C VAL A 110 -7.88 10.19 4.87
N ASP A 111 -8.29 11.36 5.36
CA ASP A 111 -8.85 11.52 6.70
C ASP A 111 -10.29 11.00 6.68
N TYR A 112 -10.47 9.72 7.00
CA TYR A 112 -11.77 9.05 6.89
C TYR A 112 -12.54 9.06 8.21
N ASP A 113 -11.91 9.37 9.33
CA ASP A 113 -12.61 9.59 10.58
C ASP A 113 -12.96 11.05 10.85
N GLY A 114 -12.44 11.97 10.05
CA GLY A 114 -12.78 13.38 10.05
C GLY A 114 -12.17 14.16 11.21
N ASP A 115 -11.04 13.70 11.75
CA ASP A 115 -10.37 14.36 12.87
C ASP A 115 -9.41 15.50 12.42
N GLY A 116 -9.24 15.67 11.10
CA GLY A 116 -8.38 16.70 10.50
C GLY A 116 -6.95 16.23 10.24
N VAL A 117 -6.64 14.97 10.48
CA VAL A 117 -5.30 14.39 10.28
C VAL A 117 -5.40 13.10 9.49
N VAL A 118 -4.53 12.90 8.51
CA VAL A 118 -4.38 11.61 7.86
C VAL A 118 -3.37 10.76 8.64
N ASP A 119 -3.84 9.78 9.42
CA ASP A 119 -2.98 8.91 10.22
C ASP A 119 -3.08 7.44 9.79
N MET A 120 -2.25 7.05 8.81
CA MET A 120 -2.20 5.65 8.36
C MET A 120 -1.45 4.71 9.31
N TYR A 121 -0.96 5.20 10.45
CA TYR A 121 -0.30 4.39 11.47
C TYR A 121 -1.26 3.93 12.56
N ASN A 122 -2.07 4.85 13.08
CA ASN A 122 -2.89 4.62 14.26
C ASN A 122 -4.38 4.58 13.93
N SER A 123 -4.84 5.31 12.87
CA SER A 123 -6.22 5.26 12.40
C SER A 123 -6.42 4.11 11.40
N ARG A 124 -7.19 3.10 11.82
CA ARG A 124 -7.62 2.02 10.89
C ARG A 124 -8.51 2.54 9.78
N LYS A 125 -9.31 3.55 10.06
CA LYS A 125 -10.21 4.18 9.10
C LYS A 125 -9.42 4.82 7.96
N ASP A 126 -8.43 5.65 8.29
CA ASP A 126 -7.61 6.34 7.32
C ASP A 126 -6.76 5.38 6.51
N GLY A 127 -6.12 4.42 7.18
CA GLY A 127 -5.30 3.44 6.50
C GLY A 127 -6.07 2.57 5.50
N ILE A 128 -7.28 2.11 5.88
CA ILE A 128 -8.17 1.32 5.01
C ILE A 128 -8.69 2.18 3.85
N ALA A 129 -9.16 3.40 4.14
CA ALA A 129 -9.68 4.31 3.13
C ALA A 129 -8.60 4.78 2.15
N SER A 130 -7.39 5.04 2.63
CA SER A 130 -6.27 5.44 1.78
C SER A 130 -5.85 4.33 0.79
N VAL A 131 -5.87 3.06 1.21
CA VAL A 131 -5.64 1.93 0.30
C VAL A 131 -6.75 1.84 -0.75
N ALA A 132 -8.00 2.06 -0.37
CA ALA A 132 -9.11 2.08 -1.31
C ALA A 132 -9.00 3.26 -2.30
N ASN A 133 -8.66 4.45 -1.80
CA ASN A 133 -8.46 5.64 -2.61
C ASN A 133 -7.33 5.43 -3.63
N TYR A 134 -6.21 4.85 -3.20
CA TYR A 134 -5.11 4.49 -4.11
C TYR A 134 -5.59 3.62 -5.27
N LEU A 135 -6.35 2.56 -5.00
CA LEU A 135 -6.86 1.68 -6.06
C LEU A 135 -7.83 2.42 -6.98
N LYS A 136 -8.75 3.22 -6.42
CA LYS A 136 -9.73 4.00 -7.17
C LYS A 136 -9.03 4.98 -8.13
N GLU A 137 -8.09 5.78 -7.63
CA GLU A 137 -7.36 6.77 -8.41
C GLU A 137 -6.44 6.13 -9.48
N ASN A 138 -6.02 4.87 -9.28
CA ASN A 138 -5.24 4.09 -10.24
C ASN A 138 -6.12 3.20 -11.15
N GLY A 139 -7.40 3.51 -11.30
CA GLY A 139 -8.25 2.94 -12.33
C GLY A 139 -9.04 1.70 -11.92
N TRP A 140 -9.20 1.45 -10.62
CA TRP A 140 -10.12 0.43 -10.15
C TRP A 140 -11.53 0.67 -10.70
N LYS A 141 -12.15 -0.38 -11.21
CA LYS A 141 -13.54 -0.34 -11.67
C LYS A 141 -14.38 -1.24 -10.77
N THR A 142 -15.42 -0.69 -10.18
CA THR A 142 -16.36 -1.44 -9.34
C THR A 142 -16.91 -2.65 -10.09
N GLY A 143 -16.91 -3.81 -9.43
CA GLY A 143 -17.33 -5.09 -10.02
C GLY A 143 -16.29 -5.77 -10.92
N SER A 144 -15.11 -5.17 -11.10
CA SER A 144 -14.02 -5.81 -11.83
C SER A 144 -13.32 -6.88 -11.01
N PHE A 145 -12.86 -7.93 -11.69
CA PHE A 145 -11.98 -8.92 -11.07
C PHE A 145 -10.52 -8.46 -11.23
N ALA A 146 -9.76 -8.45 -10.13
CA ALA A 146 -8.32 -8.17 -10.15
C ALA A 146 -7.50 -9.39 -10.54
N VAL A 147 -8.11 -10.59 -10.52
CA VAL A 147 -7.47 -11.86 -10.86
C VAL A 147 -8.41 -12.69 -11.72
N SER A 148 -7.85 -13.45 -12.66
CA SER A 148 -8.55 -14.44 -13.46
C SER A 148 -7.84 -15.78 -13.34
N GLU A 149 -8.60 -16.87 -13.28
CA GLU A 149 -8.00 -18.19 -13.48
C GLU A 149 -7.51 -18.32 -14.92
N VAL A 150 -6.25 -18.71 -15.05
CA VAL A 150 -5.65 -19.00 -16.36
C VAL A 150 -5.33 -20.49 -16.41
N THR A 151 -5.94 -21.21 -17.35
CA THR A 151 -5.54 -22.59 -17.64
C THR A 151 -4.25 -22.56 -18.44
N VAL A 152 -3.15 -22.90 -17.78
CA VAL A 152 -1.84 -23.01 -18.43
C VAL A 152 -1.76 -24.35 -19.13
N GLY A 153 -1.54 -24.34 -20.46
CA GLY A 153 -1.33 -25.56 -21.22
C GLY A 153 -0.06 -26.30 -20.76
N LYS A 154 0.00 -27.62 -20.98
CA LYS A 154 1.11 -28.49 -20.54
C LYS A 154 2.51 -27.95 -20.91
N LYS A 155 2.62 -27.19 -21.99
CA LYS A 155 3.87 -26.57 -22.44
C LYS A 155 4.42 -25.52 -21.47
N PHE A 156 3.56 -24.93 -20.66
CA PHE A 156 3.92 -23.87 -19.68
C PHE A 156 3.92 -24.38 -18.23
N ALA A 157 3.44 -25.59 -17.98
CA ALA A 157 3.37 -26.17 -16.63
C ALA A 157 4.74 -26.51 -16.04
N SER A 158 5.82 -26.45 -16.85
CA SER A 158 7.19 -26.72 -16.43
C SER A 158 8.07 -25.46 -16.38
N LEU A 159 7.49 -24.26 -16.55
CA LEU A 159 8.24 -23.02 -16.46
C LEU A 159 8.54 -22.70 -14.99
N GLU A 160 9.77 -22.26 -14.73
CA GLU A 160 10.18 -21.74 -13.44
C GLU A 160 9.65 -20.30 -13.24
N ASP A 161 9.62 -19.82 -12.03
CA ASP A 161 9.07 -18.49 -11.67
C ASP A 161 9.71 -17.33 -12.47
N ASP A 162 11.00 -17.42 -12.78
CA ASP A 162 11.72 -16.44 -13.60
C ASP A 162 11.23 -16.39 -15.06
N ASP A 163 10.81 -17.51 -15.62
CA ASP A 163 10.27 -17.57 -16.98
C ASP A 163 8.84 -17.03 -17.05
N ILE A 164 8.07 -17.26 -15.99
CA ILE A 164 6.72 -16.69 -15.82
C ILE A 164 6.80 -15.17 -15.71
N ALA A 165 7.77 -14.63 -14.96
CA ALA A 165 8.01 -13.19 -14.86
C ALA A 165 8.37 -12.55 -16.20
N LYS A 166 9.19 -13.20 -17.02
CA LYS A 166 9.54 -12.75 -18.38
C LYS A 166 8.34 -12.74 -19.32
N LEU A 167 7.45 -13.74 -19.21
CA LEU A 167 6.21 -13.80 -19.97
C LEU A 167 5.27 -12.65 -19.59
N GLN A 168 5.11 -12.33 -18.31
CA GLN A 168 4.30 -11.21 -17.84
C GLN A 168 4.82 -9.87 -18.38
N LEU A 169 6.13 -9.66 -18.40
CA LEU A 169 6.74 -8.46 -19.00
C LEU A 169 6.46 -8.35 -20.50
N SER A 170 6.46 -9.45 -21.24
CA SER A 170 6.18 -9.45 -22.68
C SER A 170 4.72 -9.10 -23.01
N PHE A 171 3.76 -9.45 -22.15
CA PHE A 171 2.36 -9.08 -22.32
C PHE A 171 2.08 -7.60 -22.06
N ASN A 172 2.86 -6.95 -21.19
CA ASN A 172 2.70 -5.53 -20.86
C ASN A 172 3.30 -4.58 -21.90
N LEU A 173 4.20 -5.06 -22.76
CA LEU A 173 4.84 -4.26 -23.82
C LEU A 173 4.01 -4.19 -25.12
N ASN A 174 2.90 -4.91 -25.22
CA ASN A 174 2.05 -4.99 -26.42
C ASN A 174 0.66 -4.36 -26.23
N LYS A 175 0.52 -3.42 -25.28
CA LYS A 175 -0.69 -2.59 -25.10
C LYS A 175 -0.40 -1.13 -25.42
#